data_e45c6ae1887cce52a11ea1f770a1010e
#
_entry.id   e45c6ae1887cce52a11ea1f770a1010e
#
_cell.length_a   1.000
_cell.length_b   1.000
_cell.length_c   1.000
_cell.angle_alpha   90.00
_cell.angle_beta   90.00
_cell.angle_gamma   90.00
#
_symmetry.space_group_name_H-M   'P 1'
#
loop_
_entity.id
_entity.type
_entity.pdbx_description
1 polymer ?
#
loop_
_entity_poly.entity_id
_entity_poly.type
_entity_poly.pdbx_seq_one_letter_code
_entity_poly.pdbx_strand_id
1 'polypeptide(L)'
;MSTQLVFHNVQFQTVQRDGLLWLSAPQIASALQYADQSSVTRIYARHADEFTNGMTASVKLTDPKGDKQETRIFSLRGAHLIAMFARTPIAKEFRRWVLDILDREAEKSAIPPQPHIQPQFTAEEIILLCYMQLWMEKAQQLSKQLYPV
;
A
#
# COMPACT_ATOMS: atom_id res chain seq x y z
N MET A 1 6.12 0.60 17.67
CA MET A 1 4.76 0.29 18.17
C MET A 1 4.16 -0.81 17.33
N SER A 2 3.81 -1.92 17.93
CA SER A 2 3.10 -2.98 17.23
C SER A 2 1.65 -2.57 17.06
N THR A 3 1.22 -2.38 15.84
CA THR A 3 -0.18 -2.12 15.55
C THR A 3 -0.92 -3.44 15.68
N GLN A 4 -1.76 -3.56 16.68
CA GLN A 4 -2.63 -4.74 16.83
C GLN A 4 -3.81 -4.61 15.89
N LEU A 5 -3.97 -5.58 15.01
CA LEU A 5 -5.13 -5.72 14.17
C LEU A 5 -6.02 -6.83 14.73
N VAL A 6 -7.33 -6.61 14.71
CA VAL A 6 -8.31 -7.58 15.20
C VAL A 6 -9.29 -7.91 14.09
N PHE A 7 -9.46 -9.19 13.82
CA PHE A 7 -10.47 -9.72 12.91
C PHE A 7 -11.33 -10.72 13.67
N HIS A 8 -12.60 -10.40 13.87
CA HIS A 8 -13.49 -11.15 14.77
C HIS A 8 -12.82 -11.33 16.15
N ASN A 9 -12.60 -12.55 16.57
CA ASN A 9 -11.96 -12.88 17.85
C ASN A 9 -10.45 -13.12 17.74
N VAL A 10 -9.87 -12.95 16.56
CA VAL A 10 -8.45 -13.21 16.31
C VAL A 10 -7.66 -11.90 16.39
N GLN A 11 -6.73 -11.85 17.33
CA GLN A 11 -5.80 -10.75 17.43
C GLN A 11 -4.55 -11.03 16.60
N PHE A 12 -4.25 -10.14 15.65
CA PHE A 12 -3.05 -10.27 14.85
C PHE A 12 -1.91 -9.48 15.48
N GLN A 13 -0.83 -10.17 15.74
CA GLN A 13 0.44 -9.52 16.05
C GLN A 13 1.11 -9.19 14.72
N THR A 14 1.04 -7.93 14.34
CA THR A 14 1.63 -7.49 13.09
C THR A 14 3.13 -7.29 13.23
N VAL A 15 3.86 -7.70 12.22
CA VAL A 15 5.28 -7.41 12.09
C VAL A 15 5.41 -6.27 11.08
N GLN A 16 6.07 -5.19 11.50
CA GLN A 16 6.41 -4.12 10.57
C GLN A 16 7.75 -4.40 9.92
N ARG A 17 7.76 -4.44 8.60
CA ARG A 17 8.96 -4.60 7.81
C ARG A 17 8.85 -3.74 6.57
N ASP A 18 9.87 -2.93 6.29
CA ASP A 18 9.93 -2.03 5.13
C ASP A 18 8.73 -1.07 5.05
N GLY A 19 8.19 -0.65 6.20
CA GLY A 19 7.02 0.23 6.27
C GLY A 19 5.69 -0.44 5.97
N LEU A 20 5.68 -1.77 5.80
CA LEU A 20 4.49 -2.56 5.52
C LEU A 20 4.11 -3.43 6.72
N LEU A 21 2.83 -3.71 6.85
CA LEU A 21 2.31 -4.64 7.84
C LEU A 21 2.36 -6.07 7.31
N TRP A 22 2.85 -6.98 8.14
CA TRP A 22 2.97 -8.40 7.80
C TRP A 22 2.21 -9.24 8.83
N LEU A 23 1.56 -10.27 8.36
CA LEU A 23 0.78 -11.22 9.19
C LEU A 23 1.44 -12.59 9.13
N SER A 24 1.45 -13.29 10.26
CA SER A 24 1.98 -14.66 10.29
C SER A 24 1.00 -15.68 9.73
N ALA A 25 1.53 -16.74 9.12
CA ALA A 25 0.72 -17.82 8.55
C ALA A 25 -0.22 -18.47 9.58
N PRO A 26 0.22 -18.81 10.82
CA PRO A 26 -0.68 -19.37 11.83
C PRO A 26 -1.86 -18.46 12.17
N GLN A 27 -1.65 -17.16 12.25
CA GLN A 27 -2.72 -16.20 12.54
C GLN A 27 -3.73 -16.10 11.39
N ILE A 28 -3.24 -16.12 10.15
CA ILE A 28 -4.10 -16.15 8.96
C ILE A 28 -4.94 -17.43 8.94
N ALA A 29 -4.34 -18.57 9.25
CA ALA A 29 -5.06 -19.85 9.34
C ALA A 29 -6.17 -19.80 10.40
N SER A 30 -5.88 -19.24 11.58
CA SER A 30 -6.88 -19.06 12.63
C SER A 30 -8.01 -18.13 12.19
N ALA A 31 -7.69 -17.04 11.52
CA ALA A 31 -8.68 -16.07 11.01
C ALA A 31 -9.58 -16.70 9.94
N LEU A 32 -9.02 -17.56 9.09
CA LEU A 32 -9.77 -18.29 8.07
C LEU A 32 -10.51 -19.52 8.59
N GLN A 33 -10.43 -19.75 9.91
CA GLN A 33 -11.09 -20.88 10.59
C GLN A 33 -10.61 -22.26 10.12
N TYR A 34 -9.35 -22.37 9.74
CA TYR A 34 -8.75 -23.66 9.49
C TYR A 34 -8.37 -24.34 10.80
N ALA A 35 -8.67 -25.64 10.88
CA ALA A 35 -8.28 -26.45 12.04
C ALA A 35 -6.76 -26.64 12.13
N ASP A 36 -6.08 -26.66 10.98
CA ASP A 36 -4.66 -26.90 10.88
C ASP A 36 -3.94 -25.63 10.41
N GLN A 37 -2.98 -25.16 11.18
CA GLN A 37 -2.17 -23.98 10.87
C GLN A 37 -1.34 -24.16 9.61
N SER A 38 -1.04 -25.37 9.21
CA SER A 38 -0.30 -25.66 7.99
C SER A 38 -1.11 -25.45 6.71
N SER A 39 -2.42 -25.26 6.83
CA SER A 39 -3.30 -25.07 5.67
C SER A 39 -2.88 -23.85 4.81
N VAL A 40 -2.51 -22.76 5.44
CA VAL A 40 -2.02 -21.55 4.75
C VAL A 40 -0.71 -21.84 4.02
N THR A 41 0.20 -22.53 4.66
CA THR A 41 1.49 -22.91 4.05
C THR A 41 1.28 -23.84 2.84
N ARG A 42 0.31 -24.77 2.93
CA ARG A 42 -0.04 -25.62 1.79
C ARG A 42 -0.65 -24.84 0.63
N ILE A 43 -1.52 -23.88 0.90
CA ILE A 43 -2.06 -22.98 -0.13
C ILE A 43 -0.92 -22.22 -0.81
N TYR A 44 -0.02 -21.67 -0.02
CA TYR A 44 1.17 -20.99 -0.54
C TYR A 44 2.00 -21.91 -1.44
N ALA A 45 2.28 -23.13 -0.99
CA ALA A 45 3.09 -24.09 -1.75
C ALA A 45 2.47 -24.44 -3.11
N ARG A 46 1.14 -24.51 -3.17
CA ARG A 46 0.43 -24.78 -4.43
C ARG A 46 0.45 -23.62 -5.41
N HIS A 47 0.48 -22.40 -4.90
CA HIS A 47 0.35 -21.16 -5.67
C HIS A 47 1.58 -20.26 -5.51
N ALA A 48 2.73 -20.84 -5.21
CA ALA A 48 3.96 -20.09 -4.95
C ALA A 48 4.38 -19.19 -6.12
N ASP A 49 4.05 -19.58 -7.34
CA ASP A 49 4.32 -18.82 -8.56
C ASP A 49 3.55 -17.49 -8.64
N GLU A 50 2.43 -17.37 -7.92
CA GLU A 50 1.63 -16.15 -7.88
C GLU A 50 2.11 -15.16 -6.80
N PHE A 51 2.94 -15.61 -5.87
CA PHE A 51 3.46 -14.77 -4.80
C PHE A 51 4.78 -14.13 -5.20
N THR A 52 4.84 -12.81 -5.05
CA THR A 52 6.08 -12.06 -5.26
C THR A 52 6.90 -12.01 -3.98
N ASN A 53 8.18 -11.63 -4.10
CA ASN A 53 9.07 -11.45 -2.94
C ASN A 53 8.57 -10.38 -1.96
N GLY A 54 7.74 -9.45 -2.43
CA GLY A 54 7.10 -8.44 -1.59
C GLY A 54 5.83 -8.91 -0.88
N MET A 55 5.34 -10.12 -1.18
CA MET A 55 4.10 -10.66 -0.58
C MET A 55 4.36 -11.69 0.49
N THR A 56 5.50 -12.32 0.52
CA THR A 56 5.83 -13.39 1.46
C THR A 56 7.29 -13.31 1.88
N ALA A 57 7.54 -13.67 3.12
CA ALA A 57 8.88 -13.77 3.67
C ALA A 57 8.90 -14.82 4.78
N SER A 58 10.09 -15.27 5.14
CA SER A 58 10.30 -16.18 6.26
C SER A 58 11.06 -15.44 7.34
N VAL A 59 10.55 -15.45 8.55
CA VAL A 59 11.19 -14.82 9.71
C VAL A 59 11.28 -15.79 10.86
N LYS A 60 12.27 -15.60 11.71
CA LYS A 60 12.39 -16.35 12.95
C LYS A 60 11.65 -15.59 14.04
N LEU A 61 10.54 -16.13 14.48
CA LEU A 61 9.78 -15.60 15.60
C LEU A 61 10.07 -16.41 16.85
N THR A 62 10.15 -15.72 17.98
CA THR A 62 10.29 -16.37 19.28
C THR A 62 8.93 -16.84 19.75
N ASP A 63 8.78 -18.15 19.97
CA ASP A 63 7.60 -18.74 20.56
C ASP A 63 7.47 -18.30 22.03
N PRO A 64 6.25 -18.25 22.62
CA PRO A 64 6.07 -18.02 24.07
C PRO A 64 6.89 -18.91 24.97
N LYS A 65 7.32 -20.07 24.46
CA LYS A 65 8.21 -21.01 25.17
C LYS A 65 9.70 -20.62 25.07
N GLY A 66 10.05 -19.56 24.32
CA GLY A 66 11.43 -19.12 24.15
C GLY A 66 12.17 -19.76 22.98
N ASP A 67 11.54 -20.66 22.25
CA ASP A 67 12.13 -21.29 21.06
C ASP A 67 11.98 -20.39 19.84
N LYS A 68 13.04 -20.28 19.05
CA LYS A 68 13.00 -19.57 17.78
C LYS A 68 12.51 -20.53 16.69
N GLN A 69 11.32 -20.25 16.17
CA GLN A 69 10.75 -21.01 15.05
C GLN A 69 10.73 -20.15 13.80
N GLU A 70 11.11 -20.76 12.68
CA GLU A 70 10.96 -20.14 11.39
C GLU A 70 9.48 -20.11 11.00
N THR A 71 8.94 -18.92 10.84
CA THR A 71 7.54 -18.71 10.52
C THR A 71 7.44 -17.92 9.22
N ARG A 72 6.58 -18.41 8.33
CA ARG A 72 6.27 -17.65 7.11
C ARG A 72 5.31 -16.53 7.44
N ILE A 73 5.63 -15.35 6.94
CA ILE A 73 4.78 -14.17 7.06
C ILE A 73 4.31 -13.73 5.67
N PHE A 74 3.16 -13.10 5.65
CA PHE A 74 2.57 -12.57 4.42
C PHE A 74 2.25 -11.09 4.61
N SER A 75 2.51 -10.29 3.58
CA SER A 75 2.01 -8.93 3.54
C SER A 75 0.48 -8.93 3.46
N LEU A 76 -0.15 -7.77 3.62
CA LEU A 76 -1.60 -7.67 3.48
C LEU A 76 -2.08 -8.16 2.10
N ARG A 77 -1.33 -7.86 1.05
CA ARG A 77 -1.61 -8.38 -0.30
C ARG A 77 -1.47 -9.89 -0.38
N GLY A 78 -0.42 -10.44 0.23
CA GLY A 78 -0.22 -11.88 0.32
C GLY A 78 -1.34 -12.58 1.11
N ALA A 79 -1.75 -12.01 2.23
CA ALA A 79 -2.88 -12.51 3.02
C ALA A 79 -4.19 -12.49 2.22
N HIS A 80 -4.43 -11.44 1.45
CA HIS A 80 -5.60 -11.36 0.56
C HIS A 80 -5.56 -12.47 -0.50
N LEU A 81 -4.42 -12.71 -1.10
CA LEU A 81 -4.24 -13.77 -2.10
C LEU A 81 -4.47 -15.15 -1.50
N ILE A 82 -3.96 -15.41 -0.30
CA ILE A 82 -4.26 -16.65 0.45
C ILE A 82 -5.77 -16.81 0.65
N ALA A 83 -6.45 -15.73 1.04
CA ALA A 83 -7.89 -15.75 1.27
C ALA A 83 -8.69 -15.99 -0.03
N MET A 84 -8.16 -15.58 -1.18
CA MET A 84 -8.78 -15.87 -2.48
C MET A 84 -8.77 -17.38 -2.80
N PHE A 85 -7.73 -18.08 -2.39
CA PHE A 85 -7.62 -19.54 -2.56
C PHE A 85 -8.29 -20.34 -1.43
N ALA A 86 -8.62 -19.68 -0.33
CA ALA A 86 -9.28 -20.32 0.79
C ALA A 86 -10.74 -20.64 0.45
N ARG A 87 -11.19 -21.85 0.86
CA ARG A 87 -12.54 -22.33 0.57
C ARG A 87 -13.48 -22.23 1.78
N THR A 88 -13.10 -21.48 2.79
CA THR A 88 -13.93 -21.30 3.98
C THR A 88 -14.93 -20.16 3.79
N PRO A 89 -16.13 -20.23 4.42
CA PRO A 89 -17.12 -19.15 4.33
C PRO A 89 -16.61 -17.81 4.85
N ILE A 90 -15.76 -17.83 5.87
CA ILE A 90 -15.19 -16.63 6.48
C ILE A 90 -14.16 -15.92 5.56
N ALA A 91 -13.64 -16.62 4.56
CA ALA A 91 -12.62 -16.07 3.65
C ALA A 91 -13.11 -14.81 2.94
N LYS A 92 -14.39 -14.73 2.60
CA LYS A 92 -14.99 -13.56 1.98
C LYS A 92 -14.94 -12.34 2.90
N GLU A 93 -15.26 -12.50 4.17
CA GLU A 93 -15.19 -11.42 5.16
C GLU A 93 -13.74 -11.02 5.44
N PHE A 94 -12.86 -12.00 5.52
CA PHE A 94 -11.42 -11.75 5.69
C PHE A 94 -10.85 -10.95 4.52
N ARG A 95 -11.20 -11.25 3.28
CA ARG A 95 -10.77 -10.48 2.11
C ARG A 95 -11.19 -9.02 2.19
N ARG A 96 -12.44 -8.76 2.58
CA ARG A 96 -12.94 -7.40 2.77
C ARG A 96 -12.17 -6.66 3.86
N TRP A 97 -11.95 -7.33 4.97
CA TRP A 97 -11.20 -6.77 6.09
C TRP A 97 -9.76 -6.40 5.70
N VAL A 98 -9.09 -7.27 4.96
CA VAL A 98 -7.72 -7.00 4.47
C VAL A 98 -7.71 -5.81 3.52
N LEU A 99 -8.66 -5.71 2.61
CA LEU A 99 -8.77 -4.59 1.68
C LEU A 99 -9.02 -3.27 2.42
N ASP A 100 -9.86 -3.27 3.45
CA ASP A 100 -10.10 -2.08 4.28
C ASP A 100 -8.82 -1.61 4.98
N ILE A 101 -8.00 -2.54 5.46
CA ILE A 101 -6.71 -2.21 6.07
C ILE A 101 -5.73 -1.67 5.03
N LEU A 102 -5.68 -2.27 3.85
CA LEU A 102 -4.84 -1.80 2.74
C LEU A 102 -5.19 -0.37 2.37
N ASP A 103 -6.46 -0.02 2.30
CA ASP A 103 -6.92 1.33 2.02
C ASP A 103 -6.50 2.32 3.11
N ARG A 104 -6.63 1.93 4.38
CA ARG A 104 -6.19 2.76 5.51
C ARG A 104 -4.67 2.97 5.51
N GLU A 105 -3.90 1.94 5.21
CA GLU A 105 -2.44 2.06 5.13
C GLU A 105 -2.01 2.89 3.92
N ALA A 106 -2.72 2.81 2.81
CA ALA A 106 -2.49 3.65 1.65
C ALA A 106 -2.76 5.13 1.97
N GLU A 107 -3.81 5.43 2.74
CA GLU A 107 -4.09 6.79 3.22
C GLU A 107 -3.00 7.33 4.14
N LYS A 108 -2.46 6.49 5.02
CA LYS A 108 -1.38 6.88 5.94
C LYS A 108 -0.05 7.11 5.22
N SER A 109 0.24 6.31 4.20
CA SER A 109 1.46 6.43 3.39
C SER A 109 1.26 7.35 2.20
N ALA A 110 0.02 7.73 1.86
CA ALA A 110 -0.21 8.83 0.96
C ALA A 110 0.51 10.05 1.57
N ILE A 111 1.50 10.55 0.86
CA ILE A 111 2.06 11.86 1.10
C ILE A 111 0.86 12.77 1.40
N PRO A 112 0.83 13.44 2.58
CA PRO A 112 -0.26 14.37 2.86
C PRO A 112 -0.44 15.19 1.61
N PRO A 113 -1.66 15.33 1.10
CA PRO A 113 -1.85 16.02 -0.16
C PRO A 113 -1.02 17.27 -0.05
N GLN A 114 0.07 17.32 -0.79
CA GLN A 114 0.84 18.54 -0.87
C GLN A 114 -0.24 19.57 -1.06
N PRO A 115 -0.32 20.61 -0.18
CA PRO A 115 -1.32 21.61 -0.40
C PRO A 115 -1.24 21.83 -1.89
N HIS A 116 -2.28 21.44 -2.60
CA HIS A 116 -2.35 21.76 -3.99
C HIS A 116 -2.00 23.22 -3.99
N ILE A 117 -0.74 23.50 -4.24
CA ILE A 117 -0.43 24.82 -4.73
C ILE A 117 -1.25 24.81 -6.00
N GLN A 118 -2.51 25.11 -5.83
CA GLN A 118 -3.31 25.50 -6.96
C GLN A 118 -2.42 26.49 -7.66
N PRO A 119 -1.96 26.19 -8.87
CA PRO A 119 -1.15 27.18 -9.56
C PRO A 119 -1.92 28.46 -9.34
N GLN A 120 -1.29 29.46 -8.74
CA GLN A 120 -1.94 30.71 -8.35
C GLN A 120 -2.66 31.36 -9.55
N PHE A 121 -2.60 30.68 -10.67
CA PHE A 121 -3.10 31.10 -11.95
C PHE A 121 -4.00 30.01 -12.50
N THR A 122 -5.23 30.36 -12.84
CA THR A 122 -6.07 29.53 -13.67
C THR A 122 -5.41 29.35 -15.04
N ALA A 123 -5.81 28.34 -15.81
CA ALA A 123 -5.29 28.15 -17.17
C ALA A 123 -5.43 29.42 -18.01
N GLU A 124 -6.51 30.19 -17.83
CA GLU A 124 -6.74 31.47 -18.48
C GLU A 124 -5.71 32.53 -18.08
N GLU A 125 -5.35 32.61 -16.81
CA GLU A 125 -4.33 33.55 -16.33
C GLU A 125 -2.95 33.21 -16.84
N ILE A 126 -2.60 31.93 -16.97
CA ILE A 126 -1.34 31.49 -17.56
C ILE A 126 -1.27 31.89 -19.04
N ILE A 127 -2.36 31.72 -19.77
CA ILE A 127 -2.49 32.12 -21.18
C ILE A 127 -2.31 33.64 -21.32
N LEU A 128 -2.96 34.42 -20.45
CA LEU A 128 -2.81 35.86 -20.43
C LEU A 128 -1.37 36.33 -20.18
N LEU A 129 -0.69 35.69 -19.23
CA LEU A 129 0.72 35.99 -18.96
C LEU A 129 1.62 35.69 -20.16
N CYS A 130 1.36 34.57 -20.85
CA CYS A 130 2.09 34.23 -22.07
C CYS A 130 1.83 35.25 -23.18
N TYR A 131 0.59 35.72 -23.35
CA TYR A 131 0.26 36.77 -24.31
C TYR A 131 0.90 38.11 -23.95
N MET A 132 0.94 38.50 -22.70
CA MET A 132 1.60 39.69 -22.23
C MET A 132 3.12 39.69 -22.51
N GLN A 133 3.78 38.55 -22.31
CA GLN A 133 5.19 38.40 -22.64
C GLN A 133 5.45 38.55 -24.15
N LEU A 134 4.66 37.88 -24.97
CA LEU A 134 4.74 37.99 -26.42
C LEU A 134 4.46 39.41 -26.89
N TRP A 135 3.56 40.10 -26.26
CA TRP A 135 3.23 41.48 -26.57
C TRP A 135 4.35 42.43 -26.22
N MET A 136 5.02 42.26 -25.09
CA MET A 136 6.19 43.03 -24.67
C MET A 136 7.37 42.83 -25.62
N GLU A 137 7.63 41.59 -26.06
CA GLU A 137 8.71 41.34 -27.04
C GLU A 137 8.44 42.04 -28.37
N LYS A 138 7.20 41.97 -28.88
CA LYS A 138 6.80 42.67 -30.09
C LYS A 138 6.91 44.19 -29.94
N ALA A 139 6.49 44.71 -28.80
CA ALA A 139 6.60 46.15 -28.52
C ALA A 139 8.07 46.60 -28.49
N GLN A 140 8.96 45.80 -27.92
CA GLN A 140 10.40 46.09 -27.92
C GLN A 140 11.00 46.04 -29.32
N GLN A 141 10.61 45.07 -30.13
CA GLN A 141 11.07 44.97 -31.52
C GLN A 141 10.57 46.14 -32.36
N LEU A 142 9.33 46.55 -32.20
CA LEU A 142 8.77 47.72 -32.89
C LEU A 142 9.48 49.03 -32.46
N SER A 143 9.76 49.17 -31.19
CA SER A 143 10.52 50.31 -30.66
C SER A 143 11.90 50.39 -31.27
N LYS A 144 12.60 49.27 -31.45
CA LYS A 144 13.90 49.21 -32.07
C LYS A 144 13.87 49.53 -33.57
N GLN A 145 12.77 49.19 -34.25
CA GLN A 145 12.58 49.50 -35.67
C GLN A 145 12.19 50.96 -35.91
N LEU A 146 11.40 51.54 -35.02
CA LEU A 146 10.91 52.92 -35.15
C LEU A 146 11.96 53.95 -34.69
N TYR A 147 12.83 53.59 -33.76
CA TYR A 147 13.89 54.46 -33.25
C TYR A 147 15.26 53.76 -33.33
N PRO A 148 15.75 53.50 -34.55
CA PRO A 148 17.10 52.96 -34.69
C PRO A 148 18.12 54.04 -34.26
N VAL A 149 18.83 53.71 -33.21
CA VAL A 149 19.92 54.53 -32.75
C VAL A 149 21.19 54.09 -33.45
#